data_aaa0098226d60ae255716d938abd3ce1
#
_entry.id   aaa0098226d60ae255716d938abd3ce1
#
_cell.length_a   1.000
_cell.length_b   1.000
_cell.length_c   1.000
_cell.angle_alpha   90.00
_cell.angle_beta   90.00
_cell.angle_gamma   90.00
#
_symmetry.space_group_name_H-M   'P 1'
#
loop_
_entity.id
_entity.type
_entity.pdbx_description
1 polymer ?
#
loop_
_entity_poly.entity_id
_entity_poly.type
_entity_poly.pdbx_seq_one_letter_code
_entity_poly.pdbx_strand_id
1 'polypeptide(L)'
;MEYAYAFTVRRFWMKDLISVVVPCYNESEALPKFIEVLDRIMAKMDYVDFQVVLVNDGSKDNTLEVMKDIAQTHPVVKYVSFSRNFGKEAGMYAG
;
A
#
# COMPACT_ATOMS: atom_id res chain seq x y z
N MET A 1 8.46 -1.89 9.21
CA MET A 1 8.29 -1.14 7.97
C MET A 1 9.06 0.15 8.07
N GLU A 2 10.13 0.24 7.34
CA GLU A 2 11.05 1.35 7.52
C GLU A 2 10.71 2.56 6.68
N TYR A 3 10.03 2.35 5.55
CA TYR A 3 9.80 3.42 4.60
C TYR A 3 8.37 3.40 4.10
N ALA A 4 7.74 4.53 4.21
CA ALA A 4 6.50 4.80 3.51
C ALA A 4 6.63 6.18 2.89
N TYR A 5 6.14 6.33 1.67
CA TYR A 5 6.21 7.59 0.95
C TYR A 5 4.80 8.13 0.78
N ALA A 6 4.64 9.40 1.04
CA ALA A 6 3.34 10.04 0.87
C ALA A 6 3.49 11.26 -0.04
N PHE A 7 2.59 11.38 -1.00
CA PHE A 7 2.53 12.55 -1.85
C PHE A 7 1.14 13.12 -1.85
N THR A 8 1.06 14.45 -2.05
CA THR A 8 -0.22 15.12 -2.21
C THR A 8 -0.44 15.44 -3.68
N VAL A 9 -1.58 15.03 -4.20
CA VAL A 9 -2.01 15.37 -5.55
C VAL A 9 -3.13 16.37 -5.41
N ARG A 10 -2.93 17.59 -5.91
CA ARG A 10 -3.95 18.62 -5.89
C ARG A 10 -4.95 18.41 -7.01
N ARG A 11 -6.23 18.55 -6.68
CA ARG A 11 -7.30 18.39 -7.64
C ARG A 11 -8.23 19.59 -7.54
N PHE A 12 -8.51 20.22 -8.69
CA PHE A 12 -9.26 21.47 -8.71
C PHE A 12 -10.70 21.35 -8.21
N TRP A 13 -11.36 20.24 -8.53
CA TRP A 13 -12.80 20.10 -8.31
C TRP A 13 -13.13 19.13 -7.18
N MET A 14 -12.14 18.61 -6.53
CA MET A 14 -12.29 17.56 -5.54
C MET A 14 -11.33 17.83 -4.38
N LYS A 15 -11.48 17.07 -3.30
CA LYS A 15 -10.51 17.06 -2.23
C LYS A 15 -9.15 16.66 -2.77
N ASP A 16 -8.10 17.20 -2.19
CA ASP A 16 -6.75 16.74 -2.52
C ASP A 16 -6.61 15.25 -2.20
N LEU A 17 -5.76 14.58 -2.95
CA LEU A 17 -5.49 13.17 -2.76
C LEU A 17 -4.12 13.00 -2.12
N ILE A 18 -4.07 12.26 -1.02
CA ILE A 18 -2.80 11.84 -0.43
C ILE A 18 -2.59 10.39 -0.82
N SER A 19 -1.52 10.14 -1.57
CA SER A 19 -1.15 8.79 -1.98
C SER A 19 0.01 8.32 -1.12
N VAL A 20 -0.18 7.19 -0.44
CA VAL A 20 0.83 6.60 0.44
C VAL A 20 1.32 5.31 -0.20
N VAL A 21 2.60 5.25 -0.49
CA VAL A 21 3.23 4.06 -1.08
C VAL A 21 4.06 3.39 0.01
N VAL A 22 3.78 2.12 0.25
CA VAL A 22 4.39 1.37 1.35
C VAL A 22 5.12 0.15 0.78
N PRO A 23 6.45 0.22 0.64
CA PRO A 23 7.21 -0.97 0.26
C PRO A 23 7.18 -1.99 1.38
N CYS A 24 6.85 -3.22 1.05
CA CYS A 24 6.75 -4.30 2.02
C CYS A 24 7.68 -5.45 1.61
N TYR A 25 8.44 -5.96 2.56
CA TYR A 25 9.24 -7.14 2.35
C TYR A 25 9.27 -7.92 3.65
N ASN A 26 8.67 -9.11 3.64
CA ASN A 26 8.56 -9.96 4.82
C ASN A 26 7.97 -9.22 6.04
N GLU A 27 6.88 -8.50 5.81
CA GLU A 27 6.27 -7.60 6.78
C GLU A 27 4.90 -8.09 7.26
N SER A 28 4.66 -9.40 7.21
CA SER A 28 3.33 -9.92 7.50
C SER A 28 2.83 -9.57 8.90
N GLU A 29 3.73 -9.49 9.88
CA GLU A 29 3.34 -9.16 11.25
C GLU A 29 3.16 -7.66 11.46
N ALA A 30 3.99 -6.85 10.82
CA ALA A 30 3.98 -5.42 11.01
C ALA A 30 2.87 -4.74 10.23
N LEU A 31 2.48 -5.31 9.09
CA LEU A 31 1.57 -4.67 8.16
C LEU A 31 0.18 -4.39 8.75
N PRO A 32 -0.48 -5.33 9.45
CA PRO A 32 -1.78 -5.04 10.04
C PRO A 32 -1.72 -3.92 11.06
N LYS A 33 -0.64 -3.85 11.84
CA LYS A 33 -0.47 -2.79 12.84
C LYS A 33 -0.29 -1.42 12.17
N PHE A 34 0.46 -1.39 11.09
CA PHE A 34 0.65 -0.16 10.33
C PHE A 34 -0.68 0.34 9.76
N ILE A 35 -1.46 -0.56 9.18
CA ILE A 35 -2.76 -0.19 8.61
C ILE A 35 -3.70 0.32 9.70
N GLU A 36 -3.67 -0.26 10.87
CA GLU A 36 -4.49 0.21 12.00
C GLU A 36 -4.15 1.65 12.37
N VAL A 37 -2.86 1.96 12.47
CA VAL A 37 -2.41 3.32 12.75
C VAL A 37 -2.83 4.27 11.63
N LEU A 38 -2.66 3.83 10.39
CA LEU A 38 -3.00 4.64 9.22
C LEU A 38 -4.51 4.93 9.18
N ASP A 39 -5.33 3.95 9.51
CA ASP A 39 -6.79 4.15 9.59
C ASP A 39 -7.15 5.25 10.57
N ARG A 40 -6.49 5.29 11.71
CA ARG A 40 -6.74 6.34 12.69
C ARG A 40 -6.38 7.72 12.16
N ILE A 41 -5.27 7.81 11.44
CA ILE A 41 -4.84 9.06 10.84
C ILE A 41 -5.83 9.50 9.76
N MET A 42 -6.22 8.58 8.91
CA MET A 42 -7.17 8.88 7.83
C MET A 42 -8.52 9.35 8.37
N ALA A 43 -8.97 8.76 9.46
CA ALA A 43 -10.23 9.15 10.09
C ALA A 43 -10.22 10.59 10.60
N LYS A 44 -9.05 11.10 10.96
CA LYS A 44 -8.90 12.47 11.46
C LYS A 44 -8.74 13.49 10.34
N MET A 45 -8.46 13.05 9.12
CA MET A 45 -8.17 13.93 7.99
C MET A 45 -9.25 13.76 6.93
N ASP A 46 -10.48 14.07 7.27
CA ASP A 46 -11.61 13.88 6.37
C ASP A 46 -11.69 14.92 5.25
N TYR A 47 -10.81 15.93 5.30
CA TYR A 47 -10.74 16.99 4.29
C TYR A 47 -9.87 16.62 3.08
N VAL A 48 -9.33 15.43 3.05
CA VAL A 48 -8.54 14.90 1.92
C VAL A 48 -8.99 13.48 1.63
N ASP A 49 -8.73 13.06 0.39
CA ASP A 49 -8.90 11.65 0.03
C ASP A 49 -7.57 10.92 0.21
N PHE A 50 -7.64 9.62 0.42
CA PHE A 50 -6.46 8.80 0.59
C PHE A 50 -6.45 7.65 -0.41
N GLN A 51 -5.26 7.29 -0.83
CA GLN A 51 -4.99 6.07 -1.59
C GLN A 51 -3.73 5.44 -0.99
N VAL A 52 -3.81 4.17 -0.65
CA VAL A 52 -2.67 3.45 -0.09
C VAL A 52 -2.28 2.35 -1.07
N VAL A 53 -1.02 2.31 -1.44
CA VAL A 53 -0.48 1.30 -2.35
C VAL A 53 0.57 0.50 -1.60
N LEU A 54 0.27 -0.77 -1.37
CA LEU A 54 1.20 -1.70 -0.74
C LEU A 54 1.99 -2.40 -1.84
N VAL A 55 3.30 -2.35 -1.75
CA VAL A 55 4.18 -2.95 -2.77
C VAL A 55 4.90 -4.13 -2.15
N ASN A 56 4.60 -5.33 -2.64
CA ASN A 56 5.29 -6.54 -2.21
C ASN A 56 6.47 -6.81 -3.14
N ASP A 57 7.67 -6.68 -2.61
CA ASP A 57 8.90 -6.85 -3.38
C ASP A 57 9.54 -8.20 -3.07
N GLY A 58 8.89 -9.25 -3.53
CA GLY A 58 9.43 -10.59 -3.42
C GLY A 58 9.46 -11.19 -2.03
N SER A 59 8.47 -10.88 -1.20
CA SER A 59 8.40 -11.44 0.15
C SER A 59 8.31 -12.97 0.12
N LYS A 60 8.96 -13.60 1.07
CA LYS A 60 8.97 -15.06 1.21
C LYS A 60 8.00 -15.57 2.25
N ASP A 61 7.51 -14.69 3.10
CA ASP A 61 6.49 -15.06 4.10
C ASP A 61 5.09 -14.86 3.51
N ASN A 62 4.07 -14.80 4.36
CA ASN A 62 2.69 -14.62 3.92
C ASN A 62 2.30 -13.15 3.75
N THR A 63 3.24 -12.26 3.54
CA THR A 63 2.97 -10.83 3.37
C THR A 63 1.92 -10.58 2.29
N LEU A 64 2.03 -11.26 1.15
CA LEU A 64 1.08 -11.08 0.06
C LEU A 64 -0.35 -11.44 0.48
N GLU A 65 -0.51 -12.51 1.24
CA GLU A 65 -1.83 -12.91 1.71
C GLU A 65 -2.42 -11.86 2.65
N VAL A 66 -1.59 -11.31 3.52
CA VAL A 66 -2.01 -10.23 4.43
C VAL A 66 -2.42 -9.00 3.63
N MET A 67 -1.66 -8.65 2.59
CA MET A 67 -1.99 -7.52 1.73
C MET A 67 -3.33 -7.70 1.03
N LYS A 68 -3.60 -8.90 0.55
CA LYS A 68 -4.88 -9.20 -0.10
C LYS A 68 -6.05 -9.05 0.88
N ASP A 69 -5.88 -9.55 2.10
CA ASP A 69 -6.91 -9.44 3.12
C ASP A 69 -7.19 -7.97 3.46
N ILE A 70 -6.14 -7.18 3.61
CA ILE A 70 -6.29 -5.75 3.91
C ILE A 70 -7.02 -5.05 2.78
N ALA A 71 -6.64 -5.33 1.53
CA ALA A 71 -7.27 -4.69 0.38
C ALA A 71 -8.75 -5.01 0.26
N GLN A 72 -9.16 -6.19 0.70
CA GLN A 72 -10.56 -6.57 0.66
C GLN A 72 -11.42 -5.79 1.65
N THR A 73 -10.84 -5.39 2.77
CA THR A 73 -11.57 -4.70 3.83
C THR A 73 -11.39 -3.18 3.83
N HIS A 74 -10.41 -2.69 3.06
CA HIS A 74 -10.08 -1.26 3.00
C HIS A 74 -10.13 -0.79 1.56
N PRO A 75 -11.22 -0.14 1.13
CA PRO A 75 -11.37 0.27 -0.29
C PRO A 75 -10.27 1.18 -0.80
N VAL A 76 -9.63 1.95 0.08
CA VAL A 76 -8.56 2.87 -0.32
C VAL A 76 -7.21 2.18 -0.50
N VAL A 77 -7.11 0.91 -0.10
CA VAL A 77 -5.86 0.15 -0.16
C VAL A 77 -5.81 -0.69 -1.43
N LYS A 78 -4.71 -0.56 -2.15
CA LYS A 78 -4.39 -1.39 -3.32
C LYS A 78 -3.05 -2.04 -3.08
N TYR A 79 -2.77 -3.10 -3.81
CA TYR A 79 -1.48 -3.75 -3.67
C TYR A 79 -0.92 -4.13 -5.04
N VAL A 80 0.40 -4.19 -5.09
CA VAL A 80 1.15 -4.62 -6.26
C VAL A 80 2.19 -5.62 -5.77
N SER A 81 2.38 -6.69 -6.51
CA SER A 81 3.34 -7.72 -6.14
C SER A 81 4.33 -7.95 -7.26
N PHE A 82 5.61 -7.93 -6.91
CA PHE A 82 6.69 -8.26 -7.82
C PHE A 82 7.40 -9.50 -7.30
N SER A 83 7.91 -10.31 -8.23
CA SER A 83 8.76 -11.41 -7.86
C SER A 83 10.17 -11.15 -8.35
N ARG A 84 11.13 -11.25 -7.45
CA ARG A 84 12.53 -11.04 -7.79
C ARG A 84 13.11 -12.15 -8.66
N ASN A 85 12.38 -13.26 -8.78
CA ASN A 85 12.84 -14.39 -9.56
C ASN A 85 12.59 -14.24 -11.05
N PHE A 86 11.93 -13.18 -11.46
CA PHE A 86 11.54 -13.06 -12.83
C PHE A 86 12.59 -12.55 -13.76
N GLY A 87 13.57 -11.82 -13.34
CA GLY A 87 14.58 -11.30 -14.25
C GLY A 87 14.04 -10.83 -15.59
N LYS A 88 13.82 -11.74 -16.50
CA LYS A 88 13.40 -11.43 -17.87
C LYS A 88 11.91 -11.14 -18.01
N GLU A 89 11.11 -11.49 -17.05
CA GLU A 89 9.66 -11.37 -17.17
C GLU A 89 9.07 -10.33 -16.22
N ALA A 90 9.90 -9.63 -15.52
CA ALA A 90 9.45 -8.70 -14.48
C ALA A 90 8.43 -7.69 -14.98
N GLY A 91 8.61 -7.20 -16.19
CA GLY A 91 7.70 -6.22 -16.75
C GLY A 91 6.28 -6.71 -16.99
N MET A 92 6.11 -8.01 -17.10
CA MET A 92 4.79 -8.59 -17.37
C MET A 92 3.89 -8.64 -16.14
N TYR A 93 4.48 -8.51 -14.98
CA TYR A 93 3.76 -8.66 -13.73
C TYR A 93 3.69 -7.37 -12.92
N ALA A 94 4.18 -6.31 -13.49
CA ALA A 94 4.21 -5.02 -12.82
C ALA A 94 2.87 -4.36 -12.90
N GLY A 95 1.92 -4.85 -12.58
CA GLY A 95 0.67 -4.16 -12.67
C GLY A 95 -0.52 -5.02 -12.39
#